data_9015dbc639e8dce1248b398d0509bca5
#
_entry.id   9015dbc639e8dce1248b398d0509bca5
#
_cell.length_a   1.000
_cell.length_b   1.000
_cell.length_c   1.000
_cell.angle_alpha   90.00
_cell.angle_beta   90.00
_cell.angle_gamma   90.00
#
_symmetry.space_group_name_H-M   'P 1'
#
loop_
_entity.id
_entity.type
_entity.pdbx_description
1 polymer ?
#
loop_
_entity_poly.entity_id
_entity_poly.type
_entity_poly.pdbx_seq_one_letter_code
_entity_poly.pdbx_strand_id
1 'polypeptide(L)'
;MMMMTRLLIPLLAIVLSGCASLASMPPKVSEVAYIGMSRVPEPENGKIILAVYQFADLTGQQRPNDAFSEMSKAVTQGASNLLIKALKDVGDGKWFRVAERESLQSLLQERKLIRTTRQMTQGDKAKPLGPMLYAGAYLTGGIVGYDSN
;
A
#
# COMPACT_ATOMS: atom_id res chain seq x y z
N MET A 1 -15.01 60.57 5.90
CA MET A 1 -14.23 59.42 6.38
C MET A 1 -15.10 58.22 6.80
N MET A 2 -16.32 58.39 7.26
CA MET A 2 -17.24 57.34 7.68
C MET A 2 -17.89 56.53 6.53
N MET A 3 -17.94 57.04 5.30
CA MET A 3 -18.59 56.32 4.17
C MET A 3 -17.68 55.30 3.51
N MET A 4 -16.36 55.49 3.52
CA MET A 4 -15.39 54.53 2.97
C MET A 4 -15.28 53.23 3.81
N THR A 5 -15.44 53.35 5.12
CA THR A 5 -15.32 52.19 6.02
C THR A 5 -16.53 51.22 5.88
N ARG A 6 -17.70 51.73 5.48
CA ARG A 6 -18.92 50.92 5.29
C ARG A 6 -18.89 50.06 4.01
N LEU A 7 -18.07 50.42 3.03
CA LEU A 7 -17.92 49.70 1.77
C LEU A 7 -16.81 48.60 1.86
N LEU A 8 -15.83 48.79 2.72
CA LEU A 8 -14.70 47.85 2.89
C LEU A 8 -15.09 46.57 3.62
N ILE A 9 -16.07 46.61 4.52
CA ILE A 9 -16.51 45.44 5.29
C ILE A 9 -17.21 44.39 4.41
N PRO A 10 -18.18 44.73 3.52
CA PRO A 10 -18.78 43.72 2.65
C PRO A 10 -17.81 43.21 1.58
N LEU A 11 -16.84 43.99 1.12
CA LEU A 11 -15.81 43.56 0.18
C LEU A 11 -14.87 42.51 0.80
N LEU A 12 -14.49 42.68 2.07
CA LEU A 12 -13.65 41.74 2.82
C LEU A 12 -14.38 40.41 3.09
N ALA A 13 -15.69 40.46 3.31
CA ALA A 13 -16.51 39.28 3.53
C ALA A 13 -16.62 38.38 2.28
N ILE A 14 -16.62 38.98 1.08
CA ILE A 14 -16.68 38.23 -0.19
C ILE A 14 -15.36 37.48 -0.47
N VAL A 15 -14.21 38.05 -0.06
CA VAL A 15 -12.89 37.45 -0.26
C VAL A 15 -12.68 36.23 0.67
N LEU A 16 -13.29 36.20 1.85
CA LEU A 16 -13.17 35.10 2.79
C LEU A 16 -14.05 33.88 2.48
N SER A 17 -15.05 33.98 1.61
CA SER A 17 -15.95 32.87 1.27
C SER A 17 -15.41 31.90 0.21
N GLY A 18 -14.23 32.15 -0.35
CA GLY A 18 -13.69 31.40 -1.49
C GLY A 18 -13.00 30.07 -1.17
N CYS A 19 -12.81 29.69 0.09
CA CYS A 19 -11.99 28.51 0.44
C CYS A 19 -12.75 27.24 0.82
N ALA A 20 -14.06 27.18 0.66
CA ALA A 20 -14.87 26.05 1.18
C ALA A 20 -15.12 24.89 0.19
N SER A 21 -14.62 24.93 -1.06
CA SER A 21 -15.00 23.96 -2.08
C SER A 21 -13.87 23.04 -2.59
N LEU A 22 -12.75 22.96 -1.89
CA LEU A 22 -11.66 22.02 -2.21
C LEU A 22 -11.68 20.75 -1.33
N ALA A 23 -12.88 20.32 -0.92
CA ALA A 23 -13.03 18.97 -0.38
C ALA A 23 -12.91 17.98 -1.56
N SER A 24 -11.72 17.46 -1.80
CA SER A 24 -11.53 16.37 -2.73
C SER A 24 -12.40 15.19 -2.27
N MET A 25 -13.33 14.76 -3.11
CA MET A 25 -14.10 13.55 -2.85
C MET A 25 -13.10 12.39 -2.65
N PRO A 26 -13.27 11.56 -1.61
CA PRO A 26 -12.44 10.38 -1.48
C PRO A 26 -12.53 9.52 -2.75
N PRO A 27 -11.43 8.93 -3.21
CA PRO A 27 -11.42 8.12 -4.41
C PRO A 27 -12.46 6.99 -4.27
N LYS A 28 -13.41 6.93 -5.21
CA LYS A 28 -14.43 5.89 -5.24
C LYS A 28 -13.87 4.69 -5.99
N VAL A 29 -13.78 3.55 -5.33
CA VAL A 29 -13.49 2.28 -6.02
C VAL A 29 -14.63 1.99 -7.00
N SER A 30 -14.29 1.66 -8.26
CA SER A 30 -15.28 1.30 -9.26
C SER A 30 -16.09 0.10 -8.79
N GLU A 31 -17.39 0.26 -8.62
CA GLU A 31 -18.30 -0.80 -8.18
C GLU A 31 -18.25 -2.04 -9.10
N VAL A 32 -17.99 -1.84 -10.38
CA VAL A 32 -17.95 -2.91 -11.39
C VAL A 32 -16.80 -3.89 -11.13
N ALA A 33 -15.62 -3.41 -10.77
CA ALA A 33 -14.48 -4.28 -10.46
C ALA A 33 -14.72 -5.08 -9.17
N TYR A 34 -15.29 -4.46 -8.15
CA TYR A 34 -15.59 -5.10 -6.88
C TYR A 34 -16.64 -6.20 -7.01
N ILE A 35 -17.74 -5.95 -7.75
CA ILE A 35 -18.82 -6.92 -7.97
C ILE A 35 -18.30 -8.14 -8.77
N GLY A 36 -17.42 -7.95 -9.75
CA GLY A 36 -16.80 -9.03 -10.51
C GLY A 36 -15.99 -9.97 -9.63
N MET A 37 -15.20 -9.42 -8.70
CA MET A 37 -14.35 -10.19 -7.78
C MET A 37 -15.14 -10.90 -6.68
N SER A 38 -16.24 -10.32 -6.19
CA SER A 38 -17.06 -10.93 -5.15
C SER A 38 -17.84 -12.16 -5.61
N ARG A 39 -17.98 -12.38 -6.92
CA ARG A 39 -18.70 -13.53 -7.51
C ARG A 39 -17.85 -14.78 -7.66
N VAL A 40 -16.54 -14.69 -7.48
CA VAL A 40 -15.67 -15.85 -7.61
C VAL A 40 -15.80 -16.70 -6.35
N PRO A 41 -16.10 -18.01 -6.46
CA PRO A 41 -16.27 -18.88 -5.31
C PRO A 41 -14.98 -19.06 -4.52
N GLU A 42 -15.12 -19.39 -3.24
CA GLU A 42 -13.97 -19.71 -2.38
C GLU A 42 -13.18 -20.89 -2.97
N PRO A 43 -11.84 -20.93 -2.80
CA PRO A 43 -11.04 -22.07 -3.22
C PRO A 43 -11.47 -23.33 -2.45
N GLU A 44 -11.75 -24.42 -3.18
CA GLU A 44 -12.23 -25.68 -2.61
C GLU A 44 -11.28 -26.31 -1.59
N ASN A 45 -9.97 -26.11 -1.77
CA ASN A 45 -8.92 -26.69 -0.91
C ASN A 45 -8.43 -25.70 0.18
N GLY A 46 -9.26 -24.72 0.53
CA GLY A 46 -8.91 -23.70 1.50
C GLY A 46 -8.05 -22.55 0.90
N LYS A 47 -7.60 -21.63 1.75
CA LYS A 47 -6.90 -20.43 1.29
C LYS A 47 -5.64 -20.75 0.50
N ILE A 48 -5.50 -20.11 -0.64
CA ILE A 48 -4.28 -20.15 -1.46
C ILE A 48 -3.18 -19.36 -0.76
N ILE A 49 -2.04 -20.01 -0.51
CA ILE A 49 -0.87 -19.33 0.06
C ILE A 49 -0.13 -18.61 -1.07
N LEU A 50 -0.10 -17.29 -0.99
CA LEU A 50 0.44 -16.42 -2.03
C LEU A 50 1.58 -15.58 -1.46
N ALA A 51 2.78 -15.68 -2.05
CA ALA A 51 3.90 -14.81 -1.70
C ALA A 51 3.85 -13.53 -2.55
N VAL A 52 3.95 -12.37 -1.89
CA VAL A 52 4.02 -11.07 -2.57
C VAL A 52 5.43 -10.52 -2.39
N TYR A 53 6.11 -10.33 -3.50
CA TYR A 53 7.42 -9.69 -3.57
C TYR A 53 7.29 -8.20 -3.84
N GLN A 54 8.39 -7.47 -3.73
CA GLN A 54 8.42 -6.03 -3.97
C GLN A 54 7.95 -5.70 -5.39
N PHE A 55 7.11 -4.66 -5.49
CA PHE A 55 6.73 -4.06 -6.75
C PHE A 55 7.60 -2.82 -6.99
N ALA A 56 8.39 -2.86 -8.04
CA ALA A 56 9.27 -1.76 -8.40
C ALA A 56 8.47 -0.59 -8.99
N ASP A 57 8.90 0.63 -8.69
CA ASP A 57 8.40 1.82 -9.38
C ASP A 57 9.11 1.94 -10.75
N LEU A 58 8.39 1.65 -11.82
CA LEU A 58 8.85 1.71 -13.21
C LEU A 58 8.21 2.87 -13.98
N THR A 59 7.56 3.80 -13.29
CA THR A 59 6.84 4.92 -13.94
C THR A 59 7.75 5.92 -14.66
N GLY A 60 9.05 5.86 -14.41
CA GLY A 60 10.02 6.81 -15.01
C GLY A 60 9.91 8.23 -14.46
N GLN A 61 9.09 8.46 -13.45
CA GLN A 61 8.89 9.79 -12.82
C GLN A 61 10.09 10.26 -11.99
N GLN A 62 11.24 9.61 -12.12
CA GLN A 62 12.50 10.05 -11.51
C GLN A 62 13.20 11.17 -12.29
N ARG A 63 12.65 11.63 -13.42
CA ARG A 63 13.21 12.79 -14.11
C ARG A 63 12.95 14.04 -13.28
N PRO A 64 13.98 14.79 -12.84
CA PRO A 64 13.79 16.08 -12.20
C PRO A 64 13.08 16.98 -13.22
N ASN A 65 11.85 17.28 -12.97
CA ASN A 65 11.12 18.29 -13.68
C ASN A 65 10.97 19.46 -12.68
N ASP A 66 11.68 20.57 -12.94
CA ASP A 66 11.71 21.74 -12.06
C ASP A 66 10.33 22.37 -11.84
N ALA A 67 9.32 21.98 -12.61
CA ALA A 67 7.94 22.47 -12.50
C ALA A 67 7.06 21.65 -11.54
N PHE A 68 7.42 20.42 -11.20
CA PHE A 68 6.61 19.53 -10.36
C PHE A 68 7.47 18.74 -9.36
N SER A 69 8.12 19.45 -8.45
CA SER A 69 8.89 18.83 -7.36
C SER A 69 8.03 18.12 -6.30
N GLU A 70 6.72 18.09 -6.47
CA GLU A 70 5.76 17.60 -5.47
C GLU A 70 5.03 16.30 -5.84
N MET A 71 5.45 15.59 -6.87
CA MET A 71 4.87 14.27 -7.10
C MET A 71 5.32 13.30 -6.00
N SER A 72 4.44 13.10 -5.03
CA SER A 72 4.66 12.20 -3.91
C SER A 72 4.95 10.78 -4.41
N LYS A 73 6.19 10.32 -4.25
CA LYS A 73 6.58 8.92 -4.47
C LYS A 73 5.85 7.95 -3.51
N ALA A 74 5.11 8.48 -2.55
CA ALA A 74 4.43 7.69 -1.53
C ALA A 74 3.41 6.72 -2.11
N VAL A 75 2.72 7.08 -3.19
CA VAL A 75 1.69 6.21 -3.80
C VAL A 75 2.35 5.03 -4.51
N THR A 76 3.40 5.26 -5.30
CA THR A 76 4.10 4.20 -6.01
C THR A 76 4.90 3.30 -5.06
N GLN A 77 5.47 3.86 -3.99
CA GLN A 77 6.16 3.09 -2.96
C GLN A 77 5.19 2.28 -2.07
N GLY A 78 3.97 2.77 -1.86
CA GLY A 78 2.94 2.09 -1.07
C GLY A 78 2.15 1.02 -1.82
N ALA A 79 2.36 0.84 -3.11
CA ALA A 79 1.53 -0.03 -3.94
C ALA A 79 1.59 -1.52 -3.54
N SER A 80 2.73 -2.03 -3.12
CA SER A 80 2.86 -3.40 -2.59
C SER A 80 1.94 -3.59 -1.37
N ASN A 81 1.89 -2.61 -0.47
CA ASN A 81 1.06 -2.66 0.73
C ASN A 81 -0.44 -2.61 0.39
N LEU A 82 -0.82 -1.78 -0.59
CA LEU A 82 -2.20 -1.73 -1.09
C LEU A 82 -2.62 -3.04 -1.73
N LEU A 83 -1.74 -3.66 -2.53
CA LEU A 83 -1.97 -4.96 -3.13
C LEU A 83 -2.14 -6.05 -2.05
N ILE A 84 -1.24 -6.08 -1.05
CA ILE A 84 -1.33 -7.01 0.07
C ILE A 84 -2.65 -6.84 0.82
N LYS A 85 -3.07 -5.59 1.07
CA LYS A 85 -4.36 -5.32 1.69
C LYS A 85 -5.51 -5.85 0.84
N ALA A 86 -5.55 -5.53 -0.45
CA ALA A 86 -6.60 -5.99 -1.35
C ALA A 86 -6.69 -7.53 -1.41
N LEU A 87 -5.53 -8.21 -1.45
CA LEU A 87 -5.47 -9.68 -1.43
C LEU A 87 -5.96 -10.28 -0.11
N LYS A 88 -5.74 -9.59 1.01
CA LYS A 88 -6.24 -10.03 2.32
C LYS A 88 -7.74 -9.83 2.47
N ASP A 89 -8.30 -8.79 1.84
CA ASP A 89 -9.70 -8.42 1.99
C ASP A 89 -10.62 -9.12 0.97
N VAL A 90 -10.08 -9.55 -0.17
CA VAL A 90 -10.88 -10.15 -1.24
C VAL A 90 -11.60 -11.43 -0.76
N GLY A 91 -12.87 -11.57 -1.14
CA GLY A 91 -13.73 -12.69 -0.77
C GLY A 91 -13.90 -12.81 0.76
N ASP A 92 -14.10 -11.69 1.46
CA ASP A 92 -14.17 -11.62 2.92
C ASP A 92 -12.96 -12.26 3.62
N GLY A 93 -11.80 -12.11 3.01
CA GLY A 93 -10.55 -12.66 3.50
C GLY A 93 -10.42 -14.18 3.39
N LYS A 94 -11.25 -14.83 2.61
CA LYS A 94 -11.28 -16.31 2.54
C LYS A 94 -10.40 -16.90 1.45
N TRP A 95 -9.96 -16.11 0.45
CA TRP A 95 -9.24 -16.64 -0.71
C TRP A 95 -7.76 -16.83 -0.48
N PHE A 96 -7.09 -15.84 0.11
CA PHE A 96 -5.64 -15.86 0.19
C PHE A 96 -5.12 -15.83 1.63
N ARG A 97 -4.01 -16.52 1.82
CA ARG A 97 -3.11 -16.34 2.94
C ARG A 97 -1.83 -15.71 2.39
N VAL A 98 -1.68 -14.40 2.60
CA VAL A 98 -0.58 -13.65 2.01
C VAL A 98 0.68 -13.81 2.86
N ALA A 99 1.77 -14.23 2.21
CA ALA A 99 3.12 -14.23 2.75
C ALA A 99 3.87 -13.05 2.13
N GLU A 100 4.12 -12.02 2.94
CA GLU A 100 4.91 -10.87 2.53
C GLU A 100 6.38 -11.26 2.37
N ARG A 101 6.97 -10.89 1.24
CA ARG A 101 8.36 -11.19 0.87
C ARG A 101 9.13 -9.94 0.40
N GLU A 102 8.57 -8.75 0.60
CA GLU A 102 9.21 -7.49 0.25
C GLU A 102 10.58 -7.35 0.92
N SER A 103 10.64 -7.68 2.22
CA SER A 103 11.88 -7.65 3.02
C SER A 103 12.46 -9.04 3.29
N LEU A 104 12.42 -9.93 2.28
CA LEU A 104 12.86 -11.32 2.45
C LEU A 104 14.31 -11.43 2.97
N GLN A 105 15.22 -10.59 2.49
CA GLN A 105 16.62 -10.61 2.92
C GLN A 105 16.75 -10.28 4.41
N SER A 106 16.06 -9.26 4.88
CA SER A 106 16.05 -8.88 6.31
C SER A 106 15.47 -10.01 7.16
N LEU A 107 14.40 -10.65 6.71
CA LEU A 107 13.82 -11.80 7.39
C LEU A 107 14.80 -12.99 7.49
N LEU A 108 15.56 -13.26 6.43
CA LEU A 108 16.54 -14.34 6.43
C LEU A 108 17.74 -14.02 7.34
N GLN A 109 18.18 -12.77 7.40
CA GLN A 109 19.21 -12.30 8.32
C GLN A 109 18.74 -12.44 9.79
N GLU A 110 17.54 -12.01 10.09
CA GLU A 110 16.94 -12.15 11.42
C GLU A 110 16.85 -13.62 11.85
N ARG A 111 16.38 -14.49 10.97
CA ARG A 111 16.34 -15.93 11.23
C ARG A 111 17.72 -16.53 11.50
N LYS A 112 18.75 -16.07 10.79
CA LYS A 112 20.14 -16.47 11.03
C LYS A 112 20.60 -16.01 12.42
N LEU A 113 20.34 -14.76 12.79
CA LEU A 113 20.67 -14.21 14.10
C LEU A 113 20.02 -15.01 15.22
N ILE A 114 18.71 -15.24 15.15
CA ILE A 114 17.96 -16.01 16.15
C ILE A 114 18.57 -17.43 16.29
N ARG A 115 18.87 -18.09 15.18
CA ARG A 115 19.46 -19.42 15.21
C ARG A 115 20.81 -19.41 15.89
N THR A 116 21.68 -18.46 15.55
CA THR A 116 23.01 -18.35 16.15
C THR A 116 22.92 -18.04 17.63
N THR A 117 22.07 -17.11 18.04
CA THR A 117 21.86 -16.76 19.45
C THR A 117 21.37 -17.96 20.24
N ARG A 118 20.38 -18.71 19.75
CA ARG A 118 19.90 -19.94 20.40
C ARG A 118 21.00 -20.99 20.55
N GLN A 119 21.80 -21.16 19.49
CA GLN A 119 22.90 -22.11 19.54
C GLN A 119 23.94 -21.73 20.60
N MET A 120 24.28 -20.44 20.71
CA MET A 120 25.23 -19.93 21.71
C MET A 120 24.71 -20.03 23.13
N THR A 121 23.41 -19.83 23.33
CA THR A 121 22.81 -19.80 24.70
C THR A 121 22.31 -21.15 25.18
N GLN A 122 21.90 -22.04 24.29
CA GLN A 122 21.26 -23.30 24.63
C GLN A 122 22.05 -24.54 24.15
N GLY A 123 23.09 -24.32 23.31
CA GLY A 123 23.90 -25.40 22.75
C GLY A 123 23.05 -26.47 22.05
N ASP A 124 23.26 -27.72 22.40
CA ASP A 124 22.55 -28.85 21.79
C ASP A 124 21.04 -28.90 22.13
N LYS A 125 20.62 -28.13 23.12
CA LYS A 125 19.19 -27.99 23.49
C LYS A 125 18.44 -26.93 22.67
N ALA A 126 19.12 -26.23 21.77
CA ALA A 126 18.53 -25.19 20.94
C ALA A 126 17.44 -25.75 20.03
N LYS A 127 16.19 -25.32 20.25
CA LYS A 127 15.07 -25.69 19.38
C LYS A 127 15.26 -25.06 18.00
N PRO A 128 15.11 -25.84 16.91
CA PRO A 128 15.18 -25.30 15.55
C PRO A 128 14.06 -24.29 15.33
N LEU A 129 14.30 -23.32 14.45
CA LEU A 129 13.24 -22.44 13.95
C LEU A 129 12.30 -23.28 13.07
N GLY A 130 11.00 -23.07 13.23
CA GLY A 130 10.00 -23.65 12.34
C GLY A 130 10.24 -23.24 10.88
N PRO A 131 9.68 -23.98 9.91
CA PRO A 131 9.78 -23.64 8.49
C PRO A 131 9.11 -22.30 8.21
N MET A 132 9.57 -21.62 7.17
CA MET A 132 8.84 -20.49 6.61
C MET A 132 7.59 -20.99 5.88
N LEU A 133 6.57 -20.14 5.83
CA LEU A 133 5.36 -20.45 5.08
C LEU A 133 5.72 -20.69 3.61
N TYR A 134 5.45 -21.89 3.11
CA TYR A 134 5.59 -22.20 1.70
C TYR A 134 4.43 -21.60 0.92
N ALA A 135 4.73 -20.89 -0.17
CA ALA A 135 3.72 -20.33 -1.05
C ALA A 135 3.62 -21.17 -2.33
N GLY A 136 2.41 -21.58 -2.68
CA GLY A 136 2.13 -22.31 -3.92
C GLY A 136 2.15 -21.42 -5.16
N ALA A 137 2.01 -20.10 -4.97
CA ALA A 137 2.08 -19.10 -6.01
C ALA A 137 2.81 -17.84 -5.50
N TYR A 138 3.32 -17.02 -6.41
CA TYR A 138 3.93 -15.75 -6.05
C TYR A 138 3.54 -14.64 -7.02
N LEU A 139 3.49 -13.41 -6.51
CA LEU A 139 3.30 -12.20 -7.28
C LEU A 139 4.57 -11.35 -7.23
N THR A 140 4.99 -10.91 -8.39
CA THR A 140 6.03 -9.91 -8.60
C THR A 140 5.62 -9.01 -9.75
N GLY A 141 6.05 -7.76 -9.77
CA GLY A 141 5.69 -6.83 -10.81
C GLY A 141 6.26 -5.45 -10.59
N GLY A 142 5.71 -4.48 -11.31
CA GLY A 142 6.08 -3.08 -11.19
C GLY A 142 4.93 -2.16 -11.57
N ILE A 143 5.01 -0.93 -11.12
CA ILE A 143 4.07 0.13 -11.46
C ILE A 143 4.63 0.86 -12.66
N VAL A 144 3.94 0.78 -13.80
CA VAL A 144 4.38 1.37 -15.08
C VAL A 144 3.71 2.69 -15.40
N GLY A 145 2.63 3.02 -14.72
CA GLY A 145 1.91 4.29 -14.88
C GLY A 145 1.08 4.58 -13.64
N TYR A 146 0.95 5.86 -13.34
CA TYR A 146 0.10 6.39 -12.30
C TYR A 146 -0.55 7.66 -12.82
N ASP A 147 -1.87 7.72 -12.77
CA ASP A 147 -2.67 8.86 -13.23
C ASP A 147 -3.43 9.42 -12.04
N SER A 148 -3.23 10.71 -11.76
CA SER A 148 -3.97 11.45 -10.74
C SER A 148 -4.92 12.42 -11.45
N ASN A 149 -6.21 12.10 -11.47
CA ASN A 149 -7.25 13.04 -11.90
C ASN A 149 -7.57 14.03 -10.78
#